data_3948459a2d56c20c0ae3d55b29e05e2d
#
_entry.id   3948459a2d56c20c0ae3d55b29e05e2d
#
_cell.length_a   1.000
_cell.length_b   1.000
_cell.length_c   1.000
_cell.angle_alpha   90.00
_cell.angle_beta   90.00
_cell.angle_gamma   90.00
#
_symmetry.space_group_name_H-M   'P 1'
#
loop_
_entity.id
_entity.type
_entity.pdbx_description
1 polymer ?
#
loop_
_entity_poly.entity_id
_entity_poly.type
_entity_poly.pdbx_seq_one_letter_code
_entity_poly.pdbx_strand_id
1 'polypeptide(L)'
;ELAKEYLINTAALKNIFKSVYGMPVAAYMKRYRITKAADMLRSSDVSIADVARAVGYESQSKFSAAFKDIMKILPTDYRRQYT
;
A
#
# COMPACT_ATOMS: atom_id res chain seq x y z
N GLU A 1 20.12 -15.33 -2.91
CA GLU A 1 19.15 -15.28 -2.13
C GLU A 1 18.42 -16.52 -1.89
N LEU A 2 17.67 -16.61 -0.84
CA LEU A 2 17.13 -17.83 -0.40
C LEU A 2 16.13 -18.41 -1.37
N ALA A 3 15.21 -17.58 -1.87
CA ALA A 3 14.20 -18.09 -2.76
C ALA A 3 14.81 -18.65 -4.03
N LYS A 4 15.82 -17.97 -4.53
CA LYS A 4 16.48 -18.41 -5.70
C LYS A 4 17.24 -19.70 -5.44
N GLU A 5 17.90 -19.76 -4.29
CA GLU A 5 18.69 -20.91 -3.97
C GLU A 5 17.87 -22.16 -3.80
N TYR A 6 16.67 -21.99 -3.26
CA TYR A 6 15.84 -23.16 -3.05
C TYR A 6 14.84 -23.36 -4.16
N LEU A 7 14.98 -22.58 -5.23
CA LEU A 7 14.20 -22.79 -6.44
C LEU A 7 12.71 -22.70 -6.23
N ILE A 8 12.30 -21.86 -5.31
CA ILE A 8 10.89 -21.58 -5.12
C ILE A 8 10.46 -20.66 -6.24
N ASN A 9 9.55 -21.12 -7.09
CA ASN A 9 9.15 -20.29 -8.21
C ASN A 9 8.07 -19.30 -7.75
N THR A 10 7.82 -18.32 -8.62
CA THR A 10 6.92 -17.23 -8.29
C THR A 10 5.51 -17.72 -8.00
N ALA A 11 5.03 -18.69 -8.78
CA ALA A 11 3.68 -19.20 -8.59
C ALA A 11 3.51 -19.87 -7.23
N ALA A 12 4.50 -20.68 -6.85
CA ALA A 12 4.44 -21.37 -5.56
C ALA A 12 4.49 -20.35 -4.42
N LEU A 13 5.35 -19.34 -4.55
CA LEU A 13 5.46 -18.32 -3.53
C LEU A 13 4.16 -17.56 -3.37
N LYS A 14 3.51 -17.21 -4.48
CA LYS A 14 2.25 -16.52 -4.44
C LYS A 14 1.16 -17.36 -3.77
N ASN A 15 1.15 -18.65 -4.05
CA ASN A 15 0.17 -19.54 -3.44
C ASN A 15 0.36 -19.65 -1.93
N ILE A 16 1.60 -19.77 -1.50
CA ILE A 16 1.91 -19.83 -0.09
C ILE A 16 1.51 -18.53 0.60
N PHE A 17 1.85 -17.43 -0.01
CA PHE A 17 1.51 -16.12 0.55
C PHE A 17 0.01 -15.97 0.73
N LYS A 18 -0.76 -16.32 -0.30
CA LYS A 18 -2.21 -16.20 -0.24
C LYS A 18 -2.77 -17.11 0.85
N SER A 19 -2.21 -18.29 0.99
CA SER A 19 -2.65 -19.23 2.00
C SER A 19 -2.44 -18.68 3.42
N VAL A 20 -1.30 -18.02 3.63
CA VAL A 20 -0.97 -17.49 4.94
C VAL A 20 -1.72 -16.19 5.26
N TYR A 21 -1.78 -15.28 4.29
CA TYR A 21 -2.33 -13.95 4.54
C TYR A 21 -3.75 -13.76 4.02
N GLY A 22 -4.28 -14.73 3.32
CA GLY A 22 -5.65 -14.63 2.83
C GLY A 22 -5.84 -13.72 1.63
N MET A 23 -4.75 -13.23 1.03
CA MET A 23 -4.85 -12.35 -0.13
C MET A 23 -3.57 -12.45 -0.95
N PRO A 24 -3.64 -12.15 -2.27
CA PRO A 24 -2.45 -12.15 -3.11
C PRO A 24 -1.44 -11.12 -2.64
N VAL A 25 -0.17 -11.34 -3.01
CA VAL A 25 0.91 -10.43 -2.63
C VAL A 25 0.61 -9.01 -3.06
N ALA A 26 0.12 -8.82 -4.28
CA ALA A 26 -0.16 -7.48 -4.79
C ALA A 26 -1.20 -6.76 -3.93
N ALA A 27 -2.24 -7.47 -3.51
CA ALA A 27 -3.27 -6.87 -2.68
C ALA A 27 -2.74 -6.54 -1.29
N TYR A 28 -1.91 -7.41 -0.76
CA TYR A 28 -1.30 -7.17 0.54
C TYR A 28 -0.39 -5.95 0.49
N MET A 29 0.43 -5.84 -0.55
CA MET A 29 1.33 -4.70 -0.69
C MET A 29 0.58 -3.40 -0.88
N LYS A 30 -0.50 -3.44 -1.63
CA LYS A 30 -1.34 -2.26 -1.81
C LYS A 30 -1.88 -1.79 -0.45
N ARG A 31 -2.41 -2.71 0.33
CA ARG A 31 -2.94 -2.39 1.65
C ARG A 31 -1.85 -1.87 2.57
N TYR A 32 -0.68 -2.48 2.52
CA TYR A 32 0.44 -2.04 3.33
C TYR A 32 0.84 -0.60 3.01
N ARG A 33 0.96 -0.30 1.72
CA ARG A 33 1.34 1.05 1.29
C ARG A 33 0.31 2.08 1.71
N ILE A 34 -0.97 1.74 1.56
CA ILE A 34 -2.03 2.67 1.93
C ILE A 34 -2.07 2.87 3.44
N THR A 35 -1.83 1.83 4.21
CA THR A 35 -1.79 1.95 5.67
C THR A 35 -0.65 2.86 6.11
N LYS A 36 0.52 2.72 5.48
CA LYS A 36 1.64 3.61 5.77
C LYS A 36 1.29 5.05 5.40
N ALA A 37 0.64 5.24 4.26
CA ALA A 37 0.25 6.57 3.83
C ALA A 37 -0.72 7.19 4.82
N ALA A 38 -1.69 6.42 5.30
CA ALA A 38 -2.65 6.93 6.27
C ALA A 38 -1.94 7.42 7.53
N ASP A 39 -0.93 6.67 7.96
CA ASP A 39 -0.14 7.04 9.11
C ASP A 39 0.56 8.38 8.89
N MET A 40 1.18 8.55 7.71
CA MET A 40 1.85 9.78 7.36
C MET A 40 0.88 10.95 7.28
N LEU A 41 -0.32 10.71 6.76
CA LEU A 41 -1.31 11.77 6.64
C LEU A 41 -1.77 12.26 8.01
N ARG A 42 -1.85 11.37 8.99
CA ARG A 42 -2.24 11.75 10.34
C ARG A 42 -1.13 12.43 11.11
N SER A 43 0.10 12.03 10.88
CA SER A 43 1.21 12.39 11.76
C SER A 43 2.16 13.44 11.21
N SER A 44 1.90 13.98 10.01
CA SER A 44 2.80 14.96 9.42
C SER A 44 2.04 15.90 8.51
N ASP A 45 2.73 16.96 8.09
CA ASP A 45 2.18 17.95 7.16
C ASP A 45 2.66 17.72 5.74
N VAL A 46 3.30 16.60 5.48
CA VAL A 46 3.81 16.29 4.15
C VAL A 46 2.66 16.31 3.14
N SER A 47 2.91 16.89 1.97
CA SER A 47 1.86 17.02 0.97
C SER A 47 1.34 15.67 0.52
N ILE A 48 0.12 15.65 0.00
CA ILE A 48 -0.47 14.41 -0.52
C ILE A 48 0.41 13.83 -1.62
N ALA A 49 0.94 14.69 -2.50
CA ALA A 49 1.81 14.21 -3.58
C ALA A 49 3.07 13.57 -3.04
N ASP A 50 3.64 14.16 -1.99
CA ASP A 50 4.85 13.60 -1.40
C ASP A 50 4.57 12.30 -0.65
N VAL A 51 3.43 12.20 0.00
CA VAL A 51 3.03 10.94 0.63
C VAL A 51 2.90 9.85 -0.43
N ALA A 52 2.25 10.18 -1.55
CA ALA A 52 2.08 9.22 -2.64
C ALA A 52 3.43 8.70 -3.11
N ARG A 53 4.38 9.61 -3.30
CA ARG A 53 5.69 9.24 -3.75
C ARG A 53 6.43 8.40 -2.72
N ALA A 54 6.31 8.78 -1.47
CA ALA A 54 7.01 8.09 -0.38
C ALA A 54 6.55 6.64 -0.25
N VAL A 55 5.28 6.35 -0.54
CA VAL A 55 4.78 4.99 -0.43
C VAL A 55 4.79 4.25 -1.76
N GLY A 56 5.41 4.82 -2.79
CA GLY A 56 5.71 4.09 -4.01
C GLY A 56 4.74 4.26 -5.17
N TYR A 57 3.90 5.29 -5.16
CA TYR A 57 3.01 5.55 -6.28
C TYR A 57 3.62 6.57 -7.23
N GLU A 58 3.42 6.35 -8.52
CA GLU A 58 3.97 7.23 -9.54
C GLU A 58 3.29 8.58 -9.59
N SER A 59 1.99 8.60 -9.28
CA SER A 59 1.23 9.84 -9.38
C SER A 59 0.26 9.94 -8.23
N GLN A 60 -0.12 11.18 -7.94
CA GLN A 60 -1.11 11.42 -6.90
C GLN A 60 -2.46 10.84 -7.27
N SER A 61 -2.81 10.85 -8.55
CA SER A 61 -4.09 10.30 -9.00
C SER A 61 -4.19 8.81 -8.71
N LYS A 62 -3.14 8.06 -9.03
CA LYS A 62 -3.13 6.63 -8.76
C LYS A 62 -3.17 6.35 -7.27
N PHE A 63 -2.45 7.15 -6.51
CA PHE A 63 -2.43 7.03 -5.07
C PHE A 63 -3.82 7.29 -4.49
N SER A 64 -4.47 8.37 -4.92
CA SER A 64 -5.78 8.72 -4.39
C SER A 64 -6.81 7.65 -4.69
N ALA A 65 -6.76 7.07 -5.89
CA ALA A 65 -7.67 6.00 -6.24
C ALA A 65 -7.46 4.78 -5.34
N ALA A 66 -6.20 4.40 -5.13
CA ALA A 66 -5.88 3.26 -4.28
C ALA A 66 -6.28 3.53 -2.83
N PHE A 67 -6.02 4.75 -2.36
CA PHE A 67 -6.36 5.13 -1.00
C PHE A 67 -7.86 5.02 -0.78
N LYS A 68 -8.64 5.59 -1.69
CA LYS A 68 -10.09 5.54 -1.58
C LYS A 68 -10.62 4.12 -1.66
N ASP A 69 -9.98 3.29 -2.49
CA ASP A 69 -10.40 1.90 -2.61
C ASP A 69 -10.24 1.16 -1.28
N ILE A 70 -9.15 1.39 -0.58
CA ILE A 70 -8.86 0.69 0.68
C ILE A 70 -9.54 1.36 1.88
N MET A 71 -9.42 2.68 1.97
CA MET A 71 -9.87 3.42 3.15
C MET A 71 -11.30 3.96 3.02
N LYS A 72 -11.86 3.91 1.81
CA LYS A 72 -13.23 4.36 1.53
C LYS A 72 -13.42 5.86 1.66
N ILE A 73 -12.32 6.62 1.64
CA ILE A 73 -12.34 8.07 1.77
C ILE A 73 -11.10 8.59 1.04
N LEU A 74 -11.19 9.78 0.49
CA LEU A 74 -10.05 10.39 -0.20
C LEU A 74 -8.97 10.80 0.80
N PRO A 75 -7.69 10.81 0.37
CA PRO A 75 -6.60 11.17 1.29
C PRO A 75 -6.75 12.55 1.90
N THR A 76 -7.21 13.53 1.12
CA THR A 76 -7.37 14.88 1.62
C THR A 76 -8.44 14.95 2.70
N ASP A 77 -9.55 14.23 2.47
CA ASP A 77 -10.64 14.20 3.45
C ASP A 77 -10.21 13.46 4.70
N TYR A 78 -9.43 12.40 4.52
CA TYR A 78 -8.93 11.63 5.64
C TYR A 78 -8.05 12.50 6.53
N ARG A 79 -7.12 13.25 5.93
CA ARG A 79 -6.26 14.14 6.70
C ARG A 79 -7.06 15.18 7.44
N ARG A 80 -8.11 15.72 6.78
CA ARG A 80 -8.92 16.75 7.39
C ARG A 80 -9.59 16.28 8.68
N GLN A 81 -9.90 14.99 8.76
CA GLN A 81 -10.52 14.43 9.96
C GLN A 81 -9.59 14.47 11.17
N TYR A 82 -8.29 14.57 10.93
CA TYR A 82 -7.30 14.46 11.99
C TYR A 82 -6.52 15.76 12.23
N THR A 83 -6.99 16.87 11.69
CA THR A 83 -6.32 18.16 11.91
C THR A 83 -7.21 19.17 12.62
#